data_61e7ea43dd2badbfef9d3aaca261f4e6
#
_entry.id   61e7ea43dd2badbfef9d3aaca261f4e6
#
_cell.length_a   1.000
_cell.length_b   1.000
_cell.length_c   1.000
_cell.angle_alpha   90.00
_cell.angle_beta   90.00
_cell.angle_gamma   90.00
#
_symmetry.space_group_name_H-M   'P 1'
#
loop_
_entity.id
_entity.type
_entity.pdbx_description
1 polymer ?
#
loop_
_entity_poly.entity_id
_entity_poly.type
_entity_poly.pdbx_seq_one_letter_code
_entity_poly.pdbx_strand_id
1 'polypeptide(L)'
;MRRLLTVGVILVLIFSFSSAWAQKTVRLSIATGGTGGVYYPYGGGMANVISKYVSYAEATAEVTTASVDNCILVGKRKAEMAFVMADTAWDAYQGKAQFKEKLPLRTIAVLYPNNMHVVTVEGKGIEKMTDLKGKRVSTGAPGSGTEVMALRVIEAYGLDPSKDMTRDKLGVSESAGALKDGKIDAFFWVGGLPTAAITDLGATPGVKMKLIAHADAVPKMREKYGPLYVKGVIPPKTYPGQSVEVPISVVWNLLICNENMKESLVYDILKAIFDHKPELVASHREASVLSSEHQAGGGSPIPVHPGAVRYFAEKGIKIK
;
A
#
# COMPACT_ATOMS: atom_id res chain seq x y z
N MET A 1 71.85 -9.60 61.73
CA MET A 1 71.59 -8.80 60.51
C MET A 1 70.77 -9.68 59.54
N ARG A 2 69.45 -9.47 59.50
CA ARG A 2 68.56 -10.23 58.59
C ARG A 2 67.97 -9.22 57.60
N ARG A 3 68.31 -9.42 56.32
CA ARG A 3 67.72 -8.66 55.22
C ARG A 3 66.38 -9.31 54.82
N LEU A 4 65.30 -8.61 55.00
CA LEU A 4 63.98 -8.99 54.43
C LEU A 4 63.91 -8.49 52.99
N LEU A 5 63.76 -9.45 52.09
CA LEU A 5 63.38 -9.21 50.69
C LEU A 5 61.85 -9.10 50.61
N THR A 6 61.36 -7.92 50.28
CA THR A 6 59.94 -7.71 49.99
C THR A 6 59.72 -7.94 48.51
N VAL A 7 59.01 -9.03 48.15
CA VAL A 7 58.57 -9.32 46.77
C VAL A 7 57.25 -8.57 46.55
N GLY A 8 57.29 -7.53 45.73
CA GLY A 8 56.10 -6.83 45.29
C GLY A 8 55.40 -7.55 44.15
N VAL A 9 54.22 -8.09 44.41
CA VAL A 9 53.33 -8.65 43.39
C VAL A 9 52.61 -7.52 42.70
N ILE A 10 52.98 -7.21 41.46
CA ILE A 10 52.25 -6.27 40.60
C ILE A 10 51.09 -7.02 39.97
N LEU A 11 49.86 -6.75 40.45
CA LEU A 11 48.63 -7.26 39.89
C LEU A 11 48.27 -6.40 38.67
N VAL A 12 48.57 -6.89 37.45
CA VAL A 12 48.15 -6.23 36.21
C VAL A 12 46.66 -6.57 35.94
N LEU A 13 45.77 -5.66 36.30
CA LEU A 13 44.36 -5.71 35.91
C LEU A 13 44.23 -5.39 34.41
N ILE A 14 44.14 -6.44 33.60
CA ILE A 14 43.78 -6.33 32.17
C ILE A 14 42.28 -5.97 32.12
N PHE A 15 41.96 -4.70 32.03
CA PHE A 15 40.63 -4.25 31.64
C PHE A 15 40.43 -4.58 30.17
N SER A 16 39.81 -5.72 29.89
CA SER A 16 39.30 -6.04 28.56
C SER A 16 38.16 -5.05 28.25
N PHE A 17 38.49 -3.93 27.61
CA PHE A 17 37.48 -3.08 26.95
C PHE A 17 36.87 -3.89 25.82
N SER A 18 35.79 -4.60 26.11
CA SER A 18 34.86 -5.06 25.08
C SER A 18 34.31 -3.83 24.42
N SER A 19 34.91 -3.40 23.30
CA SER A 19 34.32 -2.40 22.41
C SER A 19 33.03 -3.01 21.91
N ALA A 20 31.93 -2.81 22.62
CA ALA A 20 30.61 -3.03 22.09
C ALA A 20 30.49 -2.05 20.91
N TRP A 21 30.73 -2.55 19.71
CA TRP A 21 30.41 -1.81 18.49
C TRP A 21 28.91 -1.57 18.54
N ALA A 22 28.51 -0.37 18.91
CA ALA A 22 27.11 0.06 18.84
C ALA A 22 26.67 -0.17 17.39
N GLN A 23 25.90 -1.21 17.15
CA GLN A 23 25.37 -1.50 15.83
C GLN A 23 24.59 -0.28 15.38
N LYS A 24 25.06 0.37 14.30
CA LYS A 24 24.43 1.60 13.80
C LYS A 24 22.98 1.30 13.45
N THR A 25 22.06 1.93 14.14
CA THR A 25 20.62 1.78 13.88
C THR A 25 20.30 2.19 12.44
N VAL A 26 19.66 1.30 11.71
CA VAL A 26 19.16 1.56 10.36
C VAL A 26 17.81 2.24 10.48
N ARG A 27 17.69 3.45 9.98
CA ARG A 27 16.40 4.15 9.90
C ARG A 27 15.70 3.80 8.61
N LEU A 28 14.41 3.48 8.71
CA LEU A 28 13.58 3.03 7.61
C LEU A 28 12.34 3.91 7.54
N SER A 29 12.11 4.53 6.40
CA SER A 29 10.84 5.17 6.10
C SER A 29 9.95 4.25 5.25
N ILE A 30 8.67 4.20 5.57
CA ILE A 30 7.64 3.45 4.84
C ILE A 30 6.69 4.48 4.23
N ALA A 31 6.81 4.74 2.94
CA ALA A 31 5.90 5.61 2.23
C ALA A 31 4.52 4.95 2.10
N THR A 32 3.46 5.65 2.51
CA THR A 32 2.11 5.10 2.65
C THR A 32 1.11 5.81 1.74
N GLY A 33 0.20 6.59 2.28
CA GLY A 33 -0.84 7.35 1.59
C GLY A 33 -1.51 8.31 2.55
N GLY A 34 -2.64 8.88 2.16
CA GLY A 34 -3.44 9.76 3.02
C GLY A 34 -3.99 9.02 4.26
N THR A 35 -4.17 9.74 5.35
CA THR A 35 -4.58 9.19 6.67
C THR A 35 -5.98 8.57 6.67
N GLY A 36 -6.86 8.98 5.75
CA GLY A 36 -8.22 8.40 5.59
C GLY A 36 -8.26 7.06 4.85
N GLY A 37 -7.11 6.56 4.36
CA GLY A 37 -6.98 5.29 3.65
C GLY A 37 -6.39 4.17 4.51
N VAL A 38 -6.09 3.04 3.88
CA VAL A 38 -5.58 1.83 4.54
C VAL A 38 -4.06 1.85 4.72
N TYR A 39 -3.32 2.43 3.77
CA TYR A 39 -1.85 2.39 3.77
C TYR A 39 -1.23 2.98 5.04
N TYR A 40 -1.75 4.12 5.51
CA TYR A 40 -1.16 4.82 6.65
C TYR A 40 -1.29 4.03 7.97
N PRO A 41 -2.48 3.61 8.43
CA PRO A 41 -2.59 2.81 9.66
C PRO A 41 -1.88 1.46 9.54
N TYR A 42 -1.94 0.78 8.40
CA TYR A 42 -1.23 -0.49 8.21
C TYR A 42 0.30 -0.29 8.21
N GLY A 43 0.79 0.75 7.52
CA GLY A 43 2.22 1.12 7.52
C GLY A 43 2.72 1.52 8.91
N GLY A 44 1.90 2.21 9.71
CA GLY A 44 2.19 2.52 11.10
C GLY A 44 2.35 1.27 11.96
N GLY A 45 1.43 0.30 11.81
CA GLY A 45 1.55 -1.00 12.46
C GLY A 45 2.81 -1.75 12.03
N MET A 46 3.12 -1.72 10.73
CA MET A 46 4.32 -2.35 10.19
C MET A 46 5.60 -1.67 10.74
N ALA A 47 5.63 -0.35 10.80
CA ALA A 47 6.75 0.40 11.37
C ALA A 47 6.98 0.04 12.84
N ASN A 48 5.91 -0.07 13.63
CA ASN A 48 5.98 -0.48 15.04
C ASN A 48 6.53 -1.91 15.19
N VAL A 49 6.05 -2.86 14.38
CA VAL A 49 6.51 -4.26 14.41
C VAL A 49 7.99 -4.34 14.03
N ILE A 50 8.41 -3.65 12.96
CA ILE A 50 9.82 -3.64 12.54
C ILE A 50 10.70 -3.05 13.65
N SER A 51 10.35 -1.89 14.20
CA SER A 51 11.14 -1.23 15.25
C SER A 51 11.23 -2.05 16.54
N LYS A 52 10.20 -2.83 16.84
CA LYS A 52 10.14 -3.66 18.04
C LYS A 52 10.95 -4.97 17.91
N TYR A 53 10.95 -5.58 16.72
CA TYR A 53 11.45 -6.95 16.54
C TYR A 53 12.69 -7.06 15.66
N VAL A 54 13.09 -6.00 14.96
CA VAL A 54 14.38 -5.92 14.26
C VAL A 54 15.31 -5.00 15.06
N SER A 55 16.09 -5.57 15.97
CA SER A 55 16.82 -4.85 17.03
C SER A 55 17.77 -3.73 16.55
N TYR A 56 18.15 -3.75 15.29
CA TYR A 56 19.04 -2.76 14.67
C TYR A 56 18.33 -1.83 13.69
N ALA A 57 16.98 -1.84 13.64
CA ALA A 57 16.19 -1.02 12.74
C ALA A 57 15.16 -0.19 13.51
N GLU A 58 14.91 1.02 13.04
CA GLU A 58 13.87 1.92 13.50
C GLU A 58 13.07 2.38 12.28
N ALA A 59 11.77 2.10 12.25
CA ALA A 59 10.90 2.39 11.12
C ALA A 59 9.85 3.45 11.46
N THR A 60 9.49 4.26 10.47
CA THR A 60 8.41 5.25 10.55
C THR A 60 7.52 5.16 9.31
N ALA A 61 6.22 5.42 9.47
CA ALA A 61 5.28 5.52 8.37
C ALA A 61 5.11 6.99 7.96
N GLU A 62 5.22 7.26 6.67
CA GLU A 62 5.13 8.61 6.10
C GLU A 62 3.87 8.78 5.27
N VAL A 63 3.16 9.89 5.45
CA VAL A 63 2.02 10.29 4.60
C VAL A 63 2.53 10.73 3.24
N THR A 64 1.94 10.20 2.18
CA THR A 64 2.26 10.55 0.79
C THR A 64 0.99 10.66 -0.04
N THR A 65 1.11 10.97 -1.32
CA THR A 65 0.00 10.86 -2.28
C THR A 65 -0.23 9.43 -2.78
N ALA A 66 0.49 8.45 -2.28
CA ALA A 66 0.45 7.01 -2.54
C ALA A 66 1.20 6.55 -3.81
N SER A 67 0.67 5.58 -4.55
CA SER A 67 1.42 4.63 -5.36
C SER A 67 2.44 5.20 -6.35
N VAL A 68 2.12 6.25 -7.10
CA VAL A 68 3.06 6.82 -8.09
C VAL A 68 4.21 7.53 -7.39
N ASP A 69 3.89 8.40 -6.42
CA ASP A 69 4.90 9.07 -5.59
C ASP A 69 5.76 8.05 -4.85
N ASN A 70 5.15 7.02 -4.28
CA ASN A 70 5.82 5.95 -3.55
C ASN A 70 6.84 5.22 -4.42
N CYS A 71 6.50 4.88 -5.66
CA CYS A 71 7.44 4.29 -6.61
C CYS A 71 8.64 5.22 -6.85
N ILE A 72 8.40 6.53 -7.00
CA ILE A 72 9.44 7.53 -7.23
C ILE A 72 10.34 7.68 -5.98
N LEU A 73 9.75 7.74 -4.78
CA LEU A 73 10.48 7.85 -3.53
C LEU A 73 11.42 6.65 -3.31
N VAL A 74 10.91 5.44 -3.49
CA VAL A 74 11.70 4.19 -3.37
C VAL A 74 12.74 4.08 -4.48
N GLY A 75 12.36 4.35 -5.73
CA GLY A 75 13.27 4.31 -6.87
C GLY A 75 14.47 5.26 -6.71
N LYS A 76 14.24 6.44 -6.13
CA LYS A 76 15.26 7.46 -5.83
C LYS A 76 15.89 7.32 -4.43
N ARG A 77 15.59 6.25 -3.70
CA ARG A 77 16.09 5.99 -2.33
C ARG A 77 15.77 7.11 -1.34
N LYS A 78 14.61 7.76 -1.50
CA LYS A 78 14.09 8.76 -0.55
C LYS A 78 13.13 8.15 0.47
N ALA A 79 12.69 6.94 0.23
CA ALA A 79 12.04 6.05 1.17
C ALA A 79 12.63 4.63 0.98
N GLU A 80 12.76 3.87 2.06
CA GLU A 80 13.30 2.51 2.02
C GLU A 80 12.26 1.52 1.51
N MET A 81 11.02 1.71 1.92
CA MET A 81 9.89 0.83 1.54
C MET A 81 8.65 1.65 1.21
N ALA A 82 7.72 1.04 0.51
CA ALA A 82 6.45 1.69 0.21
C ALA A 82 5.32 0.69 -0.05
N PHE A 83 4.10 1.13 0.25
CA PHE A 83 2.86 0.50 -0.21
C PHE A 83 2.54 0.98 -1.62
N VAL A 84 2.30 0.07 -2.54
CA VAL A 84 2.04 0.39 -3.95
C VAL A 84 1.05 -0.59 -4.55
N MET A 85 0.18 -0.11 -5.43
CA MET A 85 -0.67 -0.97 -6.25
C MET A 85 0.17 -1.68 -7.31
N ALA A 86 -0.12 -2.94 -7.59
CA ALA A 86 0.67 -3.78 -8.49
C ALA A 86 0.73 -3.25 -9.94
N ASP A 87 -0.34 -2.64 -10.43
CA ASP A 87 -0.38 -2.01 -11.75
C ASP A 87 0.54 -0.78 -11.85
N THR A 88 0.56 0.05 -10.80
CA THR A 88 1.45 1.21 -10.71
C THR A 88 2.92 0.79 -10.55
N ALA A 89 3.18 -0.26 -9.76
CA ALA A 89 4.52 -0.86 -9.64
C ALA A 89 5.02 -1.39 -10.99
N TRP A 90 4.14 -2.03 -11.78
CA TRP A 90 4.46 -2.50 -13.12
C TRP A 90 4.79 -1.37 -14.07
N ASP A 91 3.98 -0.31 -14.11
CA ASP A 91 4.25 0.86 -14.94
C ASP A 91 5.61 1.49 -14.58
N ALA A 92 5.89 1.64 -13.30
CA ALA A 92 7.15 2.20 -12.79
C ALA A 92 8.37 1.34 -13.16
N TYR A 93 8.25 0.01 -13.02
CA TYR A 93 9.29 -0.93 -13.39
C TYR A 93 9.57 -0.94 -14.89
N GLN A 94 8.53 -0.72 -15.72
CA GLN A 94 8.66 -0.64 -17.17
C GLN A 94 9.04 0.75 -17.71
N GLY A 95 8.96 1.80 -16.87
CA GLY A 95 9.12 3.19 -17.30
C GLY A 95 8.00 3.63 -18.25
N LYS A 96 6.75 3.28 -17.92
CA LYS A 96 5.56 3.56 -18.74
C LYS A 96 4.60 4.50 -18.04
N ALA A 97 3.56 4.91 -18.74
CA ALA A 97 2.51 5.81 -18.27
C ALA A 97 3.12 7.14 -17.74
N GLN A 98 2.99 7.44 -16.45
CA GLN A 98 3.51 8.66 -15.83
C GLN A 98 5.00 8.60 -15.46
N PHE A 99 5.65 7.44 -15.64
CA PHE A 99 7.08 7.27 -15.34
C PHE A 99 7.92 7.50 -16.59
N LYS A 100 8.90 8.40 -16.49
CA LYS A 100 9.81 8.76 -17.60
C LYS A 100 10.94 7.75 -17.81
N GLU A 101 11.22 6.93 -16.81
CA GLU A 101 12.30 5.96 -16.78
C GLU A 101 11.90 4.73 -15.96
N LYS A 102 12.58 3.60 -16.19
CA LYS A 102 12.43 2.40 -15.38
C LYS A 102 12.97 2.65 -13.99
N LEU A 103 12.18 2.28 -12.97
CA LEU A 103 12.62 2.39 -11.58
C LEU A 103 13.12 1.05 -11.05
N PRO A 104 14.23 1.04 -10.27
CA PRO A 104 14.86 -0.17 -9.74
C PRO A 104 14.09 -0.71 -8.53
N LEU A 105 12.88 -1.21 -8.76
CA LEU A 105 11.95 -1.67 -7.74
C LEU A 105 11.98 -3.19 -7.59
N ARG A 106 11.77 -3.67 -6.37
CA ARG A 106 11.57 -5.08 -6.03
C ARG A 106 10.41 -5.23 -5.06
N THR A 107 9.67 -6.33 -5.19
CA THR A 107 8.62 -6.68 -4.23
C THR A 107 9.23 -7.33 -3.00
N ILE A 108 8.83 -6.87 -1.83
CA ILE A 108 9.09 -7.53 -0.54
C ILE A 108 7.98 -8.54 -0.25
N ALA A 109 6.72 -8.10 -0.37
CA ALA A 109 5.55 -8.94 -0.13
C ALA A 109 4.32 -8.49 -0.92
N VAL A 110 3.45 -9.45 -1.25
CA VAL A 110 2.08 -9.21 -1.70
C VAL A 110 1.21 -9.07 -0.45
N LEU A 111 0.45 -7.99 -0.32
CA LEU A 111 -0.22 -7.63 0.93
C LEU A 111 -1.71 -8.02 0.94
N TYR A 112 -2.55 -7.30 0.22
CA TYR A 112 -4.00 -7.48 0.21
C TYR A 112 -4.62 -6.97 -1.11
N PRO A 113 -5.83 -7.45 -1.50
CA PRO A 113 -6.53 -6.93 -2.66
C PRO A 113 -7.06 -5.53 -2.41
N ASN A 114 -6.81 -4.64 -3.34
CA ASN A 114 -7.24 -3.25 -3.30
C ASN A 114 -8.48 -3.08 -4.16
N ASN A 115 -9.57 -2.65 -3.54
CA ASN A 115 -10.90 -2.62 -4.12
C ASN A 115 -11.20 -1.23 -4.69
N MET A 116 -11.57 -1.14 -5.98
CA MET A 116 -12.04 0.11 -6.55
C MET A 116 -13.46 0.40 -6.07
N HIS A 117 -13.66 1.61 -5.58
CA HIS A 117 -14.97 2.16 -5.25
C HIS A 117 -15.30 3.27 -6.24
N VAL A 118 -16.52 3.30 -6.72
CA VAL A 118 -17.11 4.44 -7.40
C VAL A 118 -18.29 4.88 -6.55
N VAL A 119 -18.10 5.99 -5.85
CA VAL A 119 -19.02 6.45 -4.80
C VAL A 119 -19.82 7.66 -5.28
N THR A 120 -21.11 7.63 -5.07
CA THR A 120 -22.03 8.75 -5.30
C THR A 120 -23.09 8.79 -4.19
N VAL A 121 -24.04 9.70 -4.28
CA VAL A 121 -25.21 9.78 -3.39
C VAL A 121 -26.50 9.83 -4.20
N GLU A 122 -27.62 9.45 -3.59
CA GLU A 122 -28.95 9.59 -4.22
C GLU A 122 -29.19 11.03 -4.72
N GLY A 123 -29.95 11.16 -5.81
CA GLY A 123 -30.28 12.46 -6.41
C GLY A 123 -29.24 12.99 -7.41
N LYS A 124 -28.08 12.36 -7.57
CA LYS A 124 -27.06 12.77 -8.56
C LYS A 124 -27.32 12.23 -9.97
N GLY A 125 -28.30 11.34 -10.15
CA GLY A 125 -28.62 10.73 -11.45
C GLY A 125 -27.49 9.85 -11.97
N ILE A 126 -26.80 9.13 -11.08
CA ILE A 126 -25.70 8.19 -11.41
C ILE A 126 -26.13 6.80 -10.94
N GLU A 127 -26.47 5.92 -11.89
CA GLU A 127 -26.86 4.53 -11.66
C GLU A 127 -25.83 3.54 -12.20
N LYS A 128 -25.05 3.95 -13.19
CA LYS A 128 -24.03 3.16 -13.88
C LYS A 128 -22.86 4.04 -14.31
N MET A 129 -21.76 3.43 -14.70
CA MET A 129 -20.52 4.14 -15.06
C MET A 129 -20.69 5.17 -16.18
N THR A 130 -21.52 4.88 -17.18
CA THR A 130 -21.76 5.80 -18.31
C THR A 130 -22.50 7.08 -17.90
N ASP A 131 -23.17 7.10 -16.74
CA ASP A 131 -23.86 8.27 -16.22
C ASP A 131 -22.90 9.32 -15.62
N LEU A 132 -21.61 8.99 -15.52
CA LEU A 132 -20.56 9.94 -15.14
C LEU A 132 -20.32 11.02 -16.20
N LYS A 133 -20.83 10.83 -17.43
CA LYS A 133 -20.73 11.83 -18.48
C LYS A 133 -21.43 13.15 -18.07
N GLY A 134 -20.70 14.26 -18.18
CA GLY A 134 -21.18 15.59 -17.77
C GLY A 134 -21.14 15.85 -16.26
N LYS A 135 -20.68 14.89 -15.44
CA LYS A 135 -20.61 15.03 -13.97
C LYS A 135 -19.28 15.61 -13.49
N ARG A 136 -19.28 16.12 -12.26
CA ARG A 136 -18.07 16.52 -11.52
C ARG A 136 -17.56 15.31 -10.75
N VAL A 137 -16.39 14.81 -11.12
CA VAL A 137 -15.89 13.52 -10.62
C VAL A 137 -14.48 13.67 -10.06
N SER A 138 -14.28 13.30 -8.80
CA SER A 138 -12.92 13.17 -8.26
C SER A 138 -12.33 11.81 -8.64
N THR A 139 -11.17 11.82 -9.28
CA THR A 139 -10.48 10.61 -9.76
C THR A 139 -9.33 10.16 -8.85
N GLY A 140 -9.20 10.73 -7.66
CA GLY A 140 -8.11 10.46 -6.73
C GLY A 140 -7.07 11.57 -6.71
N ALA A 141 -6.25 11.61 -5.66
CA ALA A 141 -5.19 12.60 -5.51
C ALA A 141 -4.17 12.52 -6.67
N PRO A 142 -3.55 13.65 -7.05
CA PRO A 142 -2.48 13.65 -8.05
C PRO A 142 -1.34 12.72 -7.61
N GLY A 143 -0.86 11.85 -8.51
CA GLY A 143 0.22 10.91 -8.19
C GLY A 143 -0.22 9.69 -7.37
N SER A 144 -1.52 9.47 -7.18
CA SER A 144 -2.05 8.28 -6.50
C SER A 144 -2.29 7.12 -7.47
N GLY A 145 -2.24 5.89 -6.95
CA GLY A 145 -2.71 4.71 -7.69
C GLY A 145 -4.21 4.75 -7.96
N THR A 146 -4.99 5.45 -7.12
CA THR A 146 -6.41 5.69 -7.37
C THR A 146 -6.61 6.44 -8.68
N GLU A 147 -5.88 7.52 -8.94
CA GLU A 147 -5.97 8.25 -10.20
C GLU A 147 -5.63 7.36 -11.40
N VAL A 148 -4.56 6.55 -11.29
CA VAL A 148 -4.16 5.60 -12.35
C VAL A 148 -5.30 4.65 -12.68
N MET A 149 -5.83 3.95 -11.69
CA MET A 149 -6.87 2.94 -11.92
C MET A 149 -8.21 3.55 -12.30
N ALA A 150 -8.58 4.71 -11.74
CA ALA A 150 -9.81 5.42 -12.11
C ALA A 150 -9.85 5.77 -13.60
N LEU A 151 -8.76 6.32 -14.14
CA LEU A 151 -8.66 6.64 -15.57
C LEU A 151 -8.82 5.38 -16.44
N ARG A 152 -8.23 4.25 -16.04
CA ARG A 152 -8.33 2.97 -16.75
C ARG A 152 -9.75 2.39 -16.72
N VAL A 153 -10.44 2.52 -15.58
CA VAL A 153 -11.85 2.11 -15.46
C VAL A 153 -12.74 3.01 -16.32
N ILE A 154 -12.60 4.32 -16.23
CA ILE A 154 -13.38 5.29 -17.06
C ILE A 154 -13.21 4.98 -18.55
N GLU A 155 -11.97 4.79 -18.99
CA GLU A 155 -11.65 4.44 -20.37
C GLU A 155 -12.26 3.11 -20.81
N ALA A 156 -12.31 2.10 -19.96
CA ALA A 156 -12.93 0.80 -20.25
C ALA A 156 -14.43 0.91 -20.57
N TYR A 157 -15.09 1.97 -20.07
CA TYR A 157 -16.48 2.30 -20.43
C TYR A 157 -16.61 3.20 -21.65
N GLY A 158 -15.50 3.51 -22.34
CA GLY A 158 -15.49 4.36 -23.54
C GLY A 158 -15.65 5.85 -23.23
N LEU A 159 -15.43 6.28 -21.99
CA LEU A 159 -15.45 7.69 -21.58
C LEU A 159 -14.04 8.29 -21.63
N ASP A 160 -13.94 9.53 -22.07
CA ASP A 160 -12.73 10.34 -22.01
C ASP A 160 -12.76 11.21 -20.74
N PRO A 161 -11.89 10.94 -19.74
CA PRO A 161 -11.91 11.68 -18.48
C PRO A 161 -11.55 13.17 -18.64
N SER A 162 -10.99 13.57 -19.79
CA SER A 162 -10.66 14.97 -20.07
C SER A 162 -11.75 15.75 -20.79
N LYS A 163 -12.72 15.05 -21.40
CA LYS A 163 -13.79 15.66 -22.22
C LYS A 163 -15.18 15.39 -21.70
N ASP A 164 -15.40 14.17 -21.18
CA ASP A 164 -16.72 13.70 -20.82
C ASP A 164 -17.13 14.04 -19.39
N MET A 165 -16.24 14.64 -18.58
CA MET A 165 -16.55 15.03 -17.20
C MET A 165 -15.70 16.20 -16.71
N THR A 166 -16.17 16.92 -15.69
CA THR A 166 -15.33 17.86 -14.94
C THR A 166 -14.57 17.08 -13.89
N ARG A 167 -13.25 17.01 -14.05
CA ARG A 167 -12.40 16.14 -13.21
C ARG A 167 -11.75 16.91 -12.08
N ASP A 168 -12.02 16.49 -10.84
CA ASP A 168 -11.29 16.88 -9.63
C ASP A 168 -10.24 15.82 -9.25
N LYS A 169 -9.22 16.24 -8.51
CA LYS A 169 -8.11 15.38 -8.06
C LYS A 169 -7.94 15.52 -6.56
N LEU A 170 -8.77 14.80 -5.82
CA LEU A 170 -8.84 14.89 -4.35
C LEU A 170 -8.49 13.53 -3.71
N GLY A 171 -7.92 13.55 -2.50
CA GLY A 171 -7.78 12.37 -1.66
C GLY A 171 -9.16 11.84 -1.22
N VAL A 172 -9.19 10.67 -0.59
CA VAL A 172 -10.47 10.03 -0.23
C VAL A 172 -11.27 10.85 0.78
N SER A 173 -10.62 11.43 1.78
CA SER A 173 -11.28 12.25 2.82
C SER A 173 -11.86 13.53 2.21
N GLU A 174 -11.09 14.21 1.38
CA GLU A 174 -11.52 15.44 0.68
C GLU A 174 -12.62 15.13 -0.33
N SER A 175 -12.54 13.99 -1.03
CA SER A 175 -13.58 13.54 -1.97
C SER A 175 -14.91 13.25 -1.25
N ALA A 176 -14.85 12.53 -0.11
CA ALA A 176 -16.04 12.27 0.71
C ALA A 176 -16.68 13.57 1.23
N GLY A 177 -15.86 14.52 1.70
CA GLY A 177 -16.31 15.85 2.11
C GLY A 177 -16.93 16.63 0.96
N ALA A 178 -16.26 16.68 -0.20
CA ALA A 178 -16.74 17.39 -1.38
C ALA A 178 -18.06 16.79 -1.94
N LEU A 179 -18.22 15.46 -1.89
CA LEU A 179 -19.46 14.79 -2.29
C LEU A 179 -20.60 15.14 -1.31
N LYS A 180 -20.34 15.10 -0.01
CA LYS A 180 -21.28 15.49 1.05
C LYS A 180 -21.73 16.94 0.89
N ASP A 181 -20.81 17.84 0.57
CA ASP A 181 -21.08 19.27 0.36
C ASP A 181 -21.72 19.57 -1.02
N GLY A 182 -21.93 18.56 -1.87
CA GLY A 182 -22.48 18.73 -3.21
C GLY A 182 -21.54 19.40 -4.22
N LYS A 183 -20.25 19.54 -3.90
CA LYS A 183 -19.23 20.14 -4.78
C LYS A 183 -18.85 19.22 -5.93
N ILE A 184 -18.89 17.90 -5.71
CA ILE A 184 -18.74 16.87 -6.73
C ILE A 184 -19.98 15.97 -6.76
N ASP A 185 -20.08 15.12 -7.79
CA ASP A 185 -21.23 14.25 -8.01
C ASP A 185 -20.87 12.77 -7.79
N ALA A 186 -19.60 12.42 -7.95
CA ALA A 186 -19.05 11.10 -7.65
C ALA A 186 -17.56 11.19 -7.38
N PHE A 187 -16.99 10.12 -6.78
CA PHE A 187 -15.55 9.98 -6.67
C PHE A 187 -15.11 8.52 -6.81
N PHE A 188 -13.89 8.36 -7.28
CA PHE A 188 -13.16 7.10 -7.31
C PHE A 188 -12.24 6.98 -6.10
N TRP A 189 -12.15 5.78 -5.57
CA TRP A 189 -11.22 5.42 -4.52
C TRP A 189 -10.78 3.97 -4.64
N VAL A 190 -9.50 3.70 -4.50
CA VAL A 190 -8.98 2.33 -4.41
C VAL A 190 -8.42 2.10 -3.01
N GLY A 191 -8.98 1.14 -2.30
CA GLY A 191 -8.59 0.85 -0.92
C GLY A 191 -9.05 -0.52 -0.42
N GLY A 192 -8.64 -0.85 0.80
CA GLY A 192 -9.16 -2.01 1.53
C GLY A 192 -10.58 -1.76 2.07
N LEU A 193 -11.18 -2.80 2.58
CA LEU A 193 -12.55 -2.80 3.10
C LEU A 193 -12.56 -2.97 4.64
N PRO A 194 -13.32 -2.13 5.38
CA PRO A 194 -13.89 -0.85 4.96
C PRO A 194 -12.84 0.26 4.91
N THR A 195 -13.07 1.29 4.09
CA THR A 195 -12.31 2.53 4.14
C THR A 195 -12.99 3.53 5.08
N ALA A 196 -12.27 4.09 6.04
CA ALA A 196 -12.83 4.96 7.08
C ALA A 196 -13.60 6.16 6.52
N ALA A 197 -13.02 6.91 5.58
CA ALA A 197 -13.68 8.08 4.98
C ALA A 197 -15.01 7.74 4.26
N ILE A 198 -15.15 6.54 3.69
CA ILE A 198 -16.39 6.08 3.06
C ILE A 198 -17.39 5.63 4.13
N THR A 199 -16.92 5.00 5.21
CA THR A 199 -17.76 4.65 6.36
C THR A 199 -18.38 5.91 6.97
N ASP A 200 -17.58 6.95 7.19
CA ASP A 200 -18.02 8.22 7.76
C ASP A 200 -19.03 8.93 6.85
N LEU A 201 -18.81 8.90 5.53
CA LEU A 201 -19.76 9.43 4.56
C LEU A 201 -21.11 8.69 4.64
N GLY A 202 -21.09 7.36 4.64
CA GLY A 202 -22.30 6.52 4.72
C GLY A 202 -23.04 6.63 6.05
N ALA A 203 -22.32 6.97 7.15
CA ALA A 203 -22.91 7.19 8.48
C ALA A 203 -23.46 8.63 8.66
N THR A 204 -23.20 9.55 7.71
CA THR A 204 -23.65 10.94 7.83
C THR A 204 -25.17 11.04 7.72
N PRO A 205 -25.87 11.64 8.70
CA PRO A 205 -27.33 11.80 8.65
C PRO A 205 -27.78 12.54 7.36
N GLY A 206 -28.83 11.99 6.72
CA GLY A 206 -29.37 12.54 5.47
C GLY A 206 -28.58 12.22 4.20
N VAL A 207 -27.39 11.61 4.29
CA VAL A 207 -26.63 11.14 3.14
C VAL A 207 -27.03 9.70 2.82
N LYS A 208 -27.51 9.49 1.61
CA LYS A 208 -27.80 8.16 1.08
C LYS A 208 -26.72 7.79 0.05
N MET A 209 -25.65 7.21 0.57
CA MET A 209 -24.50 6.80 -0.23
C MET A 209 -24.85 5.64 -1.16
N LYS A 210 -24.25 5.64 -2.35
CA LYS A 210 -24.42 4.60 -3.36
C LYS A 210 -23.07 4.22 -3.96
N LEU A 211 -22.86 2.94 -4.16
CA LEU A 211 -21.70 2.41 -4.86
C LEU A 211 -22.11 1.93 -6.26
N ILE A 212 -21.30 2.24 -7.28
CA ILE A 212 -21.57 1.90 -8.67
C ILE A 212 -20.77 0.68 -9.08
N ALA A 213 -21.46 -0.35 -9.57
CA ALA A 213 -20.86 -1.57 -10.10
C ALA A 213 -20.03 -1.30 -11.36
N HIS A 214 -18.88 -1.97 -11.48
CA HIS A 214 -17.96 -1.80 -12.62
C HIS A 214 -17.01 -2.98 -12.85
N ALA A 215 -17.34 -4.18 -12.39
CA ALA A 215 -16.50 -5.39 -12.61
C ALA A 215 -16.40 -5.78 -14.08
N ASP A 216 -17.33 -5.36 -14.92
CA ASP A 216 -17.34 -5.58 -16.37
C ASP A 216 -16.27 -4.75 -17.13
N ALA A 217 -15.64 -3.76 -16.48
CA ALA A 217 -14.44 -3.09 -16.99
C ALA A 217 -13.22 -4.02 -17.10
N VAL A 218 -13.12 -5.04 -16.21
CA VAL A 218 -11.92 -5.86 -16.03
C VAL A 218 -11.42 -6.52 -17.32
N PRO A 219 -12.24 -7.13 -18.20
CA PRO A 219 -11.73 -7.69 -19.44
C PRO A 219 -10.99 -6.70 -20.33
N LYS A 220 -11.55 -5.50 -20.53
CA LYS A 220 -10.93 -4.43 -21.33
C LYS A 220 -9.66 -3.87 -20.66
N MET A 221 -9.68 -3.71 -19.33
CA MET A 221 -8.49 -3.30 -18.59
C MET A 221 -7.36 -4.32 -18.72
N ARG A 222 -7.69 -5.64 -18.66
CA ARG A 222 -6.69 -6.72 -18.84
C ARG A 222 -6.11 -6.76 -20.25
N GLU A 223 -6.94 -6.58 -21.26
CA GLU A 223 -6.52 -6.54 -22.67
C GLU A 223 -5.50 -5.41 -22.90
N LYS A 224 -5.75 -4.22 -22.35
CA LYS A 224 -4.92 -3.03 -22.59
C LYS A 224 -3.72 -2.90 -21.66
N TYR A 225 -3.88 -3.25 -20.38
CA TYR A 225 -2.90 -2.97 -19.32
C TYR A 225 -2.28 -4.22 -18.69
N GLY A 226 -2.66 -5.42 -19.17
CA GLY A 226 -2.15 -6.70 -18.69
C GLY A 226 -3.00 -7.36 -17.59
N PRO A 227 -2.64 -8.58 -17.17
CA PRO A 227 -3.47 -9.46 -16.34
C PRO A 227 -3.47 -9.07 -14.84
N LEU A 228 -3.29 -7.82 -14.51
CA LEU A 228 -3.14 -7.31 -13.14
C LEU A 228 -4.49 -7.09 -12.44
N TYR A 229 -5.58 -6.99 -13.20
CA TYR A 229 -6.90 -6.70 -12.67
C TYR A 229 -7.74 -7.96 -12.55
N VAL A 230 -8.51 -8.05 -11.47
CA VAL A 230 -9.45 -9.15 -11.27
C VAL A 230 -10.83 -8.60 -10.90
N LYS A 231 -11.88 -9.38 -11.15
CA LYS A 231 -13.21 -9.08 -10.66
C LYS A 231 -13.27 -9.39 -9.16
N GLY A 232 -13.94 -8.53 -8.41
CA GLY A 232 -14.22 -8.70 -7.00
C GLY A 232 -15.59 -8.16 -6.66
N VAL A 233 -15.91 -8.18 -5.37
CA VAL A 233 -17.16 -7.63 -4.83
C VAL A 233 -16.89 -6.85 -3.55
N ILE A 234 -17.63 -5.78 -3.34
CA ILE A 234 -17.79 -5.19 -2.01
C ILE A 234 -18.99 -5.89 -1.37
N PRO A 235 -18.80 -6.69 -0.30
CA PRO A 235 -19.86 -7.45 0.35
C PRO A 235 -20.96 -6.53 0.88
N PRO A 236 -22.21 -7.01 0.99
CA PRO A 236 -23.29 -6.23 1.60
C PRO A 236 -22.93 -5.89 3.07
N LYS A 237 -23.41 -4.75 3.55
CA LYS A 237 -23.16 -4.24 4.90
C LYS A 237 -21.68 -3.91 5.21
N THR A 238 -20.84 -3.76 4.18
CA THR A 238 -19.49 -3.23 4.34
C THR A 238 -19.52 -1.77 4.80
N TYR A 239 -20.47 -0.99 4.28
CA TYR A 239 -20.67 0.41 4.65
C TYR A 239 -22.10 0.67 5.14
N PRO A 240 -22.31 1.69 6.00
CA PRO A 240 -23.64 2.11 6.41
C PRO A 240 -24.55 2.40 5.21
N GLY A 241 -25.77 1.87 5.24
CA GLY A 241 -26.76 2.02 4.18
C GLY A 241 -26.56 1.12 2.94
N GLN A 242 -25.44 0.42 2.81
CA GLN A 242 -25.20 -0.53 1.72
C GLN A 242 -25.81 -1.90 2.04
N SER A 243 -26.87 -2.29 1.34
CA SER A 243 -27.62 -3.54 1.59
C SER A 243 -27.30 -4.67 0.60
N VAL A 244 -26.72 -4.35 -0.55
CA VAL A 244 -26.42 -5.32 -1.63
C VAL A 244 -24.93 -5.41 -1.89
N GLU A 245 -24.50 -6.53 -2.44
CA GLU A 245 -23.13 -6.63 -2.96
C GLU A 245 -22.94 -5.75 -4.19
N VAL A 246 -21.71 -5.27 -4.39
CA VAL A 246 -21.37 -4.43 -5.53
C VAL A 246 -20.20 -5.06 -6.28
N PRO A 247 -20.40 -5.54 -7.53
CA PRO A 247 -19.32 -6.05 -8.38
C PRO A 247 -18.34 -4.95 -8.78
N ILE A 248 -17.04 -5.17 -8.52
CA ILE A 248 -15.99 -4.17 -8.70
C ILE A 248 -14.76 -4.73 -9.42
N SER A 249 -13.87 -3.84 -9.85
CA SER A 249 -12.51 -4.17 -10.26
C SER A 249 -11.55 -4.08 -9.06
N VAL A 250 -10.56 -4.98 -9.04
CA VAL A 250 -9.60 -5.16 -7.95
C VAL A 250 -8.19 -5.27 -8.50
N VAL A 251 -7.21 -4.76 -7.76
CA VAL A 251 -5.77 -4.92 -8.02
C VAL A 251 -5.06 -5.25 -6.70
N TRP A 252 -3.97 -6.01 -6.72
CA TRP A 252 -3.23 -6.32 -5.50
C TRP A 252 -2.34 -5.17 -5.04
N ASN A 253 -2.13 -5.07 -3.73
CA ASN A 253 -1.13 -4.21 -3.12
C ASN A 253 0.16 -4.97 -2.83
N LEU A 254 1.26 -4.26 -2.99
CA LEU A 254 2.61 -4.74 -2.75
C LEU A 254 3.28 -3.87 -1.68
N LEU A 255 4.12 -4.48 -0.87
CA LEU A 255 5.21 -3.80 -0.20
C LEU A 255 6.43 -3.88 -1.11
N ILE A 256 6.99 -2.73 -1.48
CA ILE A 256 8.15 -2.66 -2.37
C ILE A 256 9.35 -2.01 -1.68
N CYS A 257 10.55 -2.27 -2.21
CA CYS A 257 11.79 -1.58 -1.88
C CYS A 257 12.63 -1.31 -3.13
N ASN A 258 13.72 -0.55 -2.95
CA ASN A 258 14.74 -0.43 -3.99
C ASN A 258 15.52 -1.76 -4.11
N GLU A 259 15.92 -2.14 -5.33
CA GLU A 259 16.65 -3.39 -5.60
C GLU A 259 17.96 -3.53 -4.82
N ASN A 260 18.57 -2.41 -4.42
CA ASN A 260 19.82 -2.38 -3.66
C ASN A 260 19.63 -2.44 -2.13
N MET A 261 18.41 -2.67 -1.63
CA MET A 261 18.20 -2.89 -0.20
C MET A 261 18.94 -4.17 0.23
N LYS A 262 19.52 -4.19 1.44
CA LYS A 262 20.29 -5.35 1.90
C LYS A 262 19.41 -6.59 2.07
N GLU A 263 19.83 -7.73 1.53
CA GLU A 263 19.07 -8.99 1.61
C GLU A 263 18.75 -9.41 3.05
N SER A 264 19.73 -9.30 3.97
CA SER A 264 19.50 -9.62 5.38
C SER A 264 18.42 -8.74 6.02
N LEU A 265 18.39 -7.44 5.68
CA LEU A 265 17.40 -6.51 6.21
C LEU A 265 15.99 -6.84 5.70
N VAL A 266 15.84 -7.14 4.41
CA VAL A 266 14.54 -7.56 3.85
C VAL A 266 14.07 -8.87 4.46
N TYR A 267 14.98 -9.82 4.67
CA TYR A 267 14.68 -11.09 5.35
C TYR A 267 14.19 -10.86 6.78
N ASP A 268 14.90 -10.04 7.58
CA ASP A 268 14.54 -9.77 8.97
C ASP A 268 13.21 -8.98 9.08
N ILE A 269 12.95 -8.05 8.16
CA ILE A 269 11.67 -7.35 8.05
C ILE A 269 10.54 -8.35 7.80
N LEU A 270 10.69 -9.25 6.82
CA LEU A 270 9.68 -10.26 6.52
C LEU A 270 9.43 -11.19 7.71
N LYS A 271 10.51 -11.62 8.36
CA LYS A 271 10.39 -12.42 9.57
C LYS A 271 9.57 -11.69 10.64
N ALA A 272 9.88 -10.43 10.91
CA ALA A 272 9.16 -9.63 11.89
C ALA A 272 7.66 -9.50 11.53
N ILE A 273 7.31 -9.09 10.31
CA ILE A 273 5.91 -8.85 9.92
C ILE A 273 5.07 -10.14 9.84
N PHE A 274 5.67 -11.29 9.45
CA PHE A 274 4.95 -12.56 9.40
C PHE A 274 4.83 -13.22 10.77
N ASP A 275 5.88 -13.21 11.58
CA ASP A 275 5.86 -13.81 12.93
C ASP A 275 4.95 -13.01 13.90
N HIS A 276 4.80 -11.69 13.67
CA HIS A 276 3.97 -10.79 14.50
C HIS A 276 2.74 -10.24 13.76
N LYS A 277 2.22 -10.99 12.79
CA LYS A 277 1.00 -10.63 12.04
C LYS A 277 -0.19 -10.19 12.92
N PRO A 278 -0.48 -10.79 14.09
CA PRO A 278 -1.56 -10.32 14.95
C PRO A 278 -1.45 -8.84 15.35
N GLU A 279 -0.25 -8.31 15.57
CA GLU A 279 -0.03 -6.88 15.88
C GLU A 279 -0.35 -6.00 14.66
N LEU A 280 -0.07 -6.49 13.46
CA LEU A 280 -0.45 -5.80 12.21
C LEU A 280 -1.97 -5.77 12.04
N VAL A 281 -2.65 -6.90 12.32
CA VAL A 281 -4.12 -6.99 12.25
C VAL A 281 -4.79 -6.04 13.25
N ALA A 282 -4.19 -5.84 14.43
CA ALA A 282 -4.66 -4.87 15.40
C ALA A 282 -4.57 -3.42 14.90
N SER A 283 -3.59 -3.12 14.01
CA SER A 283 -3.45 -1.79 13.38
C SER A 283 -4.43 -1.59 12.23
N HIS A 284 -4.65 -2.63 11.42
CA HIS A 284 -5.64 -2.61 10.34
C HIS A 284 -6.04 -4.03 9.93
N ARG A 285 -7.36 -4.27 9.82
CA ARG A 285 -7.92 -5.60 9.51
C ARG A 285 -7.43 -6.21 8.19
N GLU A 286 -7.09 -5.40 7.19
CA GLU A 286 -6.57 -5.89 5.90
C GLU A 286 -5.24 -6.65 6.06
N ALA A 287 -4.51 -6.45 7.15
CA ALA A 287 -3.33 -7.25 7.46
C ALA A 287 -3.66 -8.75 7.68
N SER A 288 -4.93 -9.10 7.95
CA SER A 288 -5.37 -10.49 8.04
C SER A 288 -5.19 -11.28 6.74
N VAL A 289 -5.23 -10.58 5.60
CA VAL A 289 -5.06 -11.16 4.26
C VAL A 289 -3.61 -11.53 3.96
N LEU A 290 -2.64 -10.87 4.62
CA LEU A 290 -1.21 -11.22 4.45
C LEU A 290 -1.01 -12.72 4.75
N SER A 291 -0.63 -13.49 3.73
CA SER A 291 -0.40 -14.93 3.85
C SER A 291 0.74 -15.41 2.96
N SER A 292 1.30 -16.54 3.31
CA SER A 292 2.34 -17.22 2.54
C SER A 292 1.85 -17.68 1.17
N GLU A 293 0.58 -18.10 1.08
CA GLU A 293 -0.02 -18.60 -0.17
C GLU A 293 -0.09 -17.50 -1.24
N HIS A 294 -0.40 -16.28 -0.85
CA HIS A 294 -0.46 -15.15 -1.78
C HIS A 294 0.92 -14.78 -2.35
N GLN A 295 2.00 -15.17 -1.69
CA GLN A 295 3.36 -14.94 -2.18
C GLN A 295 3.74 -15.89 -3.32
N ALA A 296 3.24 -17.14 -3.29
CA ALA A 296 3.53 -18.17 -4.30
C ALA A 296 2.77 -17.92 -5.63
N GLY A 297 1.64 -17.24 -5.58
CA GLY A 297 0.66 -17.17 -6.67
C GLY A 297 1.00 -16.22 -7.82
N GLY A 298 2.17 -15.58 -7.85
CA GLY A 298 2.51 -14.61 -8.90
C GLY A 298 1.73 -13.28 -8.77
N GLY A 299 1.32 -12.90 -7.57
CA GLY A 299 0.60 -11.64 -7.31
C GLY A 299 1.46 -10.37 -7.52
N SER A 300 2.77 -10.53 -7.74
CA SER A 300 3.67 -9.43 -8.09
C SER A 300 4.03 -9.47 -9.57
N PRO A 301 3.82 -8.35 -10.31
CA PRO A 301 4.26 -8.23 -11.70
C PRO A 301 5.73 -7.83 -11.83
N ILE A 302 6.39 -7.42 -10.76
CA ILE A 302 7.80 -7.02 -10.74
C ILE A 302 8.63 -8.05 -9.96
N PRO A 303 9.95 -8.15 -10.21
CA PRO A 303 10.78 -9.14 -9.53
C PRO A 303 10.73 -9.03 -8.01
N VAL A 304 10.74 -10.16 -7.34
CA VAL A 304 10.79 -10.24 -5.88
C VAL A 304 12.23 -10.02 -5.42
N HIS A 305 12.40 -9.35 -4.28
CA HIS A 305 13.71 -9.06 -3.71
C HIS A 305 14.42 -10.35 -3.24
N PRO A 306 15.74 -10.52 -3.47
CA PRO A 306 16.44 -11.75 -3.09
C PRO A 306 16.28 -12.14 -1.62
N GLY A 307 16.29 -11.18 -0.69
CA GLY A 307 16.04 -11.43 0.73
C GLY A 307 14.63 -11.97 1.01
N ALA A 308 13.64 -11.55 0.20
CA ALA A 308 12.29 -12.09 0.29
C ALA A 308 12.21 -13.51 -0.31
N VAL A 309 12.86 -13.73 -1.44
CA VAL A 309 12.96 -15.09 -2.04
C VAL A 309 13.55 -16.07 -1.04
N ARG A 310 14.65 -15.70 -0.35
CA ARG A 310 15.27 -16.51 0.68
C ARG A 310 14.31 -16.82 1.84
N TYR A 311 13.66 -15.79 2.39
CA TYR A 311 12.69 -15.96 3.49
C TYR A 311 11.58 -16.93 3.13
N PHE A 312 10.96 -16.74 1.96
CA PHE A 312 9.84 -17.59 1.53
C PHE A 312 10.31 -19.02 1.19
N ALA A 313 11.51 -19.19 0.63
CA ALA A 313 12.08 -20.52 0.37
C ALA A 313 12.28 -21.34 1.66
N GLU A 314 12.75 -20.71 2.75
CA GLU A 314 12.87 -21.35 4.06
C GLU A 314 11.51 -21.73 4.67
N LYS A 315 10.42 -21.11 4.23
CA LYS A 315 9.03 -21.49 4.59
C LYS A 315 8.41 -22.49 3.61
N GLY A 316 9.20 -23.04 2.66
CA GLY A 316 8.72 -23.98 1.66
C GLY A 316 7.91 -23.37 0.51
N ILE A 317 7.94 -22.05 0.36
CA ILE A 317 7.19 -21.31 -0.65
C ILE A 317 8.10 -21.01 -1.83
N LYS A 318 7.77 -21.54 -3.01
CA LYS A 318 8.43 -21.18 -4.27
C LYS A 318 7.84 -19.88 -4.80
N ILE A 319 8.65 -18.82 -4.87
CA ILE A 319 8.35 -17.60 -5.61
C ILE A 319 8.63 -17.87 -7.10
N LYS A 320 7.66 -17.55 -7.94
CA LYS A 320 7.79 -17.68 -9.41
C LYS A 320 8.41 -16.45 -10.03
#